data_8c36f9fe5e93196ead248e62e7071784
#
_entry.id   8c36f9fe5e93196ead248e62e7071784
#
_cell.length_a   1.000
_cell.length_b   1.000
_cell.length_c   1.000
_cell.angle_alpha   90.00
_cell.angle_beta   90.00
_cell.angle_gamma   90.00
#
_symmetry.space_group_name_H-M   'P 1'
#
loop_
_entity.id
_entity.type
_entity.pdbx_description
1 polymer ?
#
loop_
_entity_poly.entity_id
_entity_poly.type
_entity_poly.pdbx_seq_one_letter_code
_entity_poly.pdbx_strand_id
1 'polypeptide(L)'
;MLFRSARIVLALEQGEVDGFFTVESIFGLRQELAEKKVIVPILQNQPVHPGIPLIRDVLPASDGQLLNVVMALESFGLPLIGPPNLPPERLEILRSAFVAMCADKQYRDDAAKADLPVGKPLGGMQLAAMMKQLAADATPAIIARYRSLATQG
;
A
#
# COMPACT_ATOMS: atom_id res chain seq x y z
N MET A 1 -11.69 -6.55 -7.60
CA MET A 1 -11.37 -5.82 -6.35
C MET A 1 -11.91 -4.39 -6.33
N LEU A 2 -11.88 -3.64 -7.43
CA LEU A 2 -12.44 -2.28 -7.54
C LEU A 2 -13.89 -2.14 -7.07
N PHE A 3 -14.72 -3.18 -7.25
CA PHE A 3 -16.13 -3.14 -6.85
C PHE A 3 -16.38 -3.12 -5.32
N ARG A 4 -15.45 -3.61 -4.49
CA ARG A 4 -15.59 -3.55 -3.02
C ARG A 4 -15.30 -2.15 -2.48
N SER A 5 -14.29 -1.48 -3.00
CA SER A 5 -13.92 -0.12 -2.57
C SER A 5 -15.00 0.91 -2.92
N ALA A 6 -15.61 0.82 -4.10
CA ALA A 6 -16.72 1.69 -4.48
C ALA A 6 -17.95 1.53 -3.56
N ARG A 7 -18.23 0.30 -3.08
CA ARG A 7 -19.33 0.03 -2.14
C ARG A 7 -19.09 0.65 -0.76
N ILE A 8 -17.84 0.62 -0.26
CA ILE A 8 -17.50 1.25 1.03
C ILE A 8 -17.66 2.76 0.96
N VAL A 9 -17.23 3.40 -0.15
CA VAL A 9 -17.42 4.84 -0.33
C VAL A 9 -18.90 5.20 -0.36
N LEU A 10 -19.71 4.41 -1.05
CA LEU A 10 -21.17 4.62 -1.07
C LEU A 10 -21.79 4.44 0.32
N ALA A 11 -21.38 3.43 1.08
CA ALA A 11 -21.84 3.21 2.45
C ALA A 11 -21.46 4.39 3.37
N LEU A 12 -20.28 5.00 3.17
CA LEU A 12 -19.87 6.20 3.88
C LEU A 12 -20.75 7.40 3.50
N GLU A 13 -21.02 7.61 2.22
CA GLU A 13 -21.90 8.69 1.73
C GLU A 13 -23.34 8.54 2.29
N GLN A 14 -23.80 7.31 2.50
CA GLN A 14 -25.12 6.99 3.04
C GLN A 14 -25.17 6.98 4.58
N GLY A 15 -24.02 7.16 5.25
CA GLY A 15 -23.93 7.11 6.69
C GLY A 15 -24.09 5.71 7.30
N GLU A 16 -23.89 4.66 6.50
CA GLU A 16 -23.91 3.26 6.96
C GLU A 16 -22.63 2.88 7.71
N VAL A 17 -21.53 3.60 7.44
CA VAL A 17 -20.24 3.48 8.13
C VAL A 17 -19.67 4.86 8.44
N ASP A 18 -18.98 5.00 9.56
CA ASP A 18 -18.39 6.27 10.00
C ASP A 18 -17.00 6.52 9.40
N GLY A 19 -16.36 5.49 8.84
CA GLY A 19 -15.04 5.59 8.25
C GLY A 19 -14.59 4.28 7.63
N PHE A 20 -13.46 4.32 6.94
CA PHE A 20 -12.83 3.14 6.35
C PHE A 20 -11.33 3.33 6.19
N PHE A 21 -10.60 2.23 6.10
CA PHE A 21 -9.19 2.22 5.78
C PHE A 21 -9.01 1.93 4.28
N THR A 22 -8.21 2.74 3.61
CA THR A 22 -8.00 2.60 2.16
C THR A 22 -6.58 2.99 1.74
N VAL A 23 -6.24 2.71 0.49
CA VAL A 23 -5.00 3.15 -0.14
C VAL A 23 -5.16 4.51 -0.80
N GLU A 24 -4.08 5.28 -0.87
CA GLU A 24 -4.05 6.65 -1.42
C GLU A 24 -4.68 6.75 -2.82
N SER A 25 -4.47 5.76 -3.68
CA SER A 25 -5.03 5.75 -5.02
C SER A 25 -6.57 5.76 -5.04
N ILE A 26 -7.21 5.14 -4.07
CA ILE A 26 -8.69 5.16 -3.95
C ILE A 26 -9.16 6.53 -3.48
N PHE A 27 -8.44 7.14 -2.54
CA PHE A 27 -8.73 8.50 -2.09
C PHE A 27 -8.57 9.52 -3.23
N GLY A 28 -7.50 9.42 -4.00
CA GLY A 28 -7.24 10.28 -5.16
C GLY A 28 -8.28 10.18 -6.27
N LEU A 29 -8.91 9.01 -6.48
CA LEU A 29 -10.00 8.81 -7.44
C LEU A 29 -11.31 9.51 -7.04
N ARG A 30 -11.45 9.95 -5.80
CA ARG A 30 -12.66 10.57 -5.25
C ARG A 30 -12.35 11.94 -4.63
N GLN A 31 -11.51 12.74 -5.31
CA GLN A 31 -11.12 14.09 -4.85
C GLN A 31 -12.32 14.99 -4.58
N GLU A 32 -13.39 14.85 -5.34
CA GLU A 32 -14.62 15.60 -5.14
C GLU A 32 -15.24 15.41 -3.75
N LEU A 33 -15.07 14.24 -3.14
CA LEU A 33 -15.54 13.96 -1.78
C LEU A 33 -14.64 14.60 -0.71
N ALA A 34 -13.33 14.63 -0.97
CA ALA A 34 -12.38 15.32 -0.11
C ALA A 34 -12.58 16.85 -0.15
N GLU A 35 -12.75 17.41 -1.35
CA GLU A 35 -13.02 18.85 -1.55
C GLU A 35 -14.31 19.29 -0.86
N LYS A 36 -15.36 18.49 -0.93
CA LYS A 36 -16.64 18.72 -0.24
C LYS A 36 -16.61 18.38 1.25
N LYS A 37 -15.46 17.90 1.77
CA LYS A 37 -15.29 17.45 3.16
C LYS A 37 -16.25 16.32 3.58
N VAL A 38 -16.72 15.53 2.64
CA VAL A 38 -17.49 14.30 2.92
C VAL A 38 -16.57 13.21 3.44
N ILE A 39 -15.33 13.15 2.93
CA ILE A 39 -14.27 12.27 3.41
C ILE A 39 -13.13 13.16 3.93
N VAL A 40 -12.70 12.90 5.15
CA VAL A 40 -11.56 13.59 5.77
C VAL A 40 -10.55 12.57 6.24
N PRO A 41 -9.29 12.61 5.75
CA PRO A 41 -8.24 11.73 6.25
C PRO A 41 -7.92 12.11 7.71
N ILE A 42 -7.97 11.13 8.60
CA ILE A 42 -7.71 11.33 10.04
C ILE A 42 -6.39 10.71 10.50
N LEU A 43 -5.92 9.69 9.79
CA LEU A 43 -4.66 8.99 10.03
C LEU A 43 -4.05 8.59 8.69
N GLN A 44 -2.72 8.55 8.61
CA GLN A 44 -2.01 8.08 7.43
C GLN A 44 -0.84 7.17 7.81
N ASN A 45 -0.46 6.25 6.92
CA ASN A 45 0.69 5.38 7.11
C ASN A 45 2.00 6.02 6.61
N GLN A 46 1.93 6.81 5.55
CA GLN A 46 3.05 7.57 4.97
C GLN A 46 2.75 9.07 5.03
N PRO A 47 3.74 9.95 5.15
CA PRO A 47 3.55 11.39 5.31
C PRO A 47 3.18 12.06 3.97
N VAL A 48 2.01 11.73 3.43
CA VAL A 48 1.50 12.24 2.15
C VAL A 48 0.73 13.54 2.35
N HIS A 49 -0.11 13.60 3.38
CA HIS A 49 -0.96 14.76 3.66
C HIS A 49 -0.41 15.58 4.83
N PRO A 50 -0.04 16.86 4.62
CA PRO A 50 0.43 17.72 5.71
C PRO A 50 -0.61 17.86 6.82
N GLY A 51 -0.18 17.75 8.08
CA GLY A 51 -1.04 17.93 9.25
C GLY A 51 -1.85 16.69 9.66
N ILE A 52 -1.84 15.62 8.87
CA ILE A 52 -2.47 14.36 9.27
C ILE A 52 -1.46 13.51 10.05
N PRO A 53 -1.80 13.04 11.26
CA PRO A 53 -0.89 12.23 12.07
C PRO A 53 -0.60 10.87 11.43
N LEU A 54 0.62 10.36 11.65
CA LEU A 54 0.99 9.01 11.25
C LEU A 54 0.38 8.00 12.24
N ILE A 55 -0.14 6.89 11.74
CA ILE A 55 -0.69 5.83 12.59
C ILE A 55 0.34 5.32 13.61
N ARG A 56 1.63 5.28 13.25
CA ARG A 56 2.72 4.87 14.15
C ARG A 56 2.92 5.82 15.34
N ASP A 57 2.54 7.08 15.22
CA ASP A 57 2.74 8.09 16.26
C ASP A 57 1.60 8.07 17.31
N VAL A 58 0.47 7.46 16.96
CA VAL A 58 -0.71 7.35 17.84
C VAL A 58 -0.86 5.96 18.46
N LEU A 59 -0.17 4.95 17.94
CA LEU A 59 -0.18 3.61 18.49
C LEU A 59 0.83 3.46 19.63
N PRO A 60 0.56 2.58 20.62
CA PRO A 60 1.56 2.18 21.60
C PRO A 60 2.81 1.60 20.91
N ALA A 61 4.00 1.92 21.43
CA ALA A 61 5.26 1.41 20.89
C ALA A 61 5.31 -0.13 20.81
N SER A 62 4.60 -0.83 21.71
CA SER A 62 4.44 -2.28 21.72
C SER A 62 3.77 -2.84 20.45
N ASP A 63 3.02 -2.02 19.71
CA ASP A 63 2.26 -2.44 18.54
C ASP A 63 3.01 -2.17 17.21
N GLY A 64 4.22 -1.61 17.28
CA GLY A 64 5.03 -1.26 16.11
C GLY A 64 5.32 -2.46 15.19
N GLN A 65 5.67 -3.63 15.74
CA GLN A 65 5.88 -4.85 14.94
C GLN A 65 4.59 -5.34 14.29
N LEU A 66 3.48 -5.28 15.01
CA LEU A 66 2.17 -5.64 14.46
C LEU A 66 1.79 -4.70 13.31
N LEU A 67 1.99 -3.40 13.49
CA LEU A 67 1.76 -2.42 12.44
C LEU A 67 2.60 -2.71 11.19
N ASN A 68 3.89 -3.03 11.34
CA ASN A 68 4.76 -3.39 10.22
C ASN A 68 4.21 -4.59 9.43
N VAL A 69 3.73 -5.62 10.12
CA VAL A 69 3.15 -6.81 9.48
C VAL A 69 1.84 -6.48 8.76
N VAL A 70 0.97 -5.69 9.37
CA VAL A 70 -0.31 -5.28 8.76
C VAL A 70 -0.10 -4.42 7.53
N MET A 71 0.85 -3.47 7.58
CA MET A 71 1.12 -2.51 6.51
C MET A 71 2.06 -3.04 5.42
N ALA A 72 2.65 -4.22 5.61
CA ALA A 72 3.63 -4.78 4.67
C ALA A 72 3.06 -4.95 3.26
N LEU A 73 1.81 -5.42 3.13
CA LEU A 73 1.17 -5.62 1.82
C LEU A 73 1.01 -4.32 1.05
N GLU A 74 0.71 -3.22 1.73
CA GLU A 74 0.63 -1.88 1.13
C GLU A 74 2.00 -1.43 0.61
N SER A 75 3.05 -1.70 1.38
CA SER A 75 4.42 -1.31 1.05
C SER A 75 5.00 -2.06 -0.16
N PHE A 76 4.54 -3.27 -0.45
CA PHE A 76 5.01 -4.06 -1.60
C PHE A 76 4.39 -3.63 -2.92
N GLY A 77 3.24 -2.98 -2.92
CA GLY A 77 2.53 -2.58 -4.13
C GLY A 77 2.18 -3.79 -5.04
N LEU A 78 2.50 -3.68 -6.32
CA LEU A 78 2.30 -4.72 -7.33
C LEU A 78 3.66 -5.24 -7.84
N PRO A 79 4.30 -6.20 -7.17
CA PRO A 79 5.60 -6.70 -7.57
C PRO A 79 5.51 -7.58 -8.83
N LEU A 80 6.48 -7.45 -9.73
CA LEU A 80 6.73 -8.44 -10.78
C LEU A 80 7.50 -9.61 -10.18
N ILE A 81 6.98 -10.82 -10.33
CA ILE A 81 7.53 -12.04 -9.76
C ILE A 81 8.00 -12.94 -10.90
N GLY A 82 9.22 -13.46 -10.79
CA GLY A 82 9.76 -14.49 -11.67
C GLY A 82 9.69 -15.88 -11.04
N PRO A 83 9.88 -16.95 -11.85
CA PRO A 83 9.98 -18.31 -11.33
C PRO A 83 11.20 -18.46 -10.40
N PRO A 84 11.17 -19.45 -9.46
CA PRO A 84 12.33 -19.77 -8.64
C PRO A 84 13.51 -20.22 -9.51
N ASN A 85 14.73 -19.96 -9.03
CA ASN A 85 15.97 -20.36 -9.72
C ASN A 85 16.19 -19.69 -11.08
N LEU A 86 15.65 -18.50 -11.29
CA LEU A 86 15.95 -17.73 -12.48
C LEU A 86 17.47 -17.44 -12.55
N PRO A 87 18.15 -17.66 -13.70
CA PRO A 87 19.57 -17.36 -13.82
C PRO A 87 19.87 -15.90 -13.44
N PRO A 88 20.93 -15.62 -12.66
CA PRO A 88 21.22 -14.27 -12.15
C PRO A 88 21.28 -13.20 -13.25
N GLU A 89 21.86 -13.53 -14.40
CA GLU A 89 21.95 -12.63 -15.54
C GLU A 89 20.58 -12.22 -16.08
N ARG A 90 19.65 -13.18 -16.18
CA ARG A 90 18.27 -12.90 -16.61
C ARG A 90 17.49 -12.08 -15.59
N LEU A 91 17.71 -12.36 -14.30
CA LEU A 91 17.11 -11.59 -13.22
C LEU A 91 17.56 -10.13 -13.28
N GLU A 92 18.85 -9.88 -13.54
CA GLU A 92 19.37 -8.52 -13.62
C GLU A 92 18.85 -7.76 -14.86
N ILE A 93 18.75 -8.44 -16.00
CA ILE A 93 18.12 -7.87 -17.21
C ILE A 93 16.67 -7.45 -16.92
N LEU A 94 15.89 -8.32 -16.28
CA LEU A 94 14.48 -8.03 -15.96
C LEU A 94 14.34 -6.86 -14.96
N ARG A 95 15.21 -6.79 -13.96
CA ARG A 95 15.24 -5.69 -12.99
C ARG A 95 15.58 -4.36 -13.66
N SER A 96 16.59 -4.35 -14.50
CA SER A 96 17.01 -3.16 -15.24
C SER A 96 15.93 -2.70 -16.22
N ALA A 97 15.31 -3.64 -16.95
CA ALA A 97 14.22 -3.35 -17.86
C ALA A 97 12.99 -2.77 -17.14
N PHE A 98 12.63 -3.30 -15.97
CA PHE A 98 11.53 -2.76 -15.17
C PHE A 98 11.78 -1.32 -14.73
N VAL A 99 12.98 -1.02 -14.24
CA VAL A 99 13.35 0.34 -13.82
C VAL A 99 13.34 1.29 -15.01
N ALA A 100 13.89 0.87 -16.15
CA ALA A 100 13.89 1.66 -17.39
C ALA A 100 12.47 1.93 -17.89
N MET A 101 11.60 0.93 -17.88
CA MET A 101 10.17 1.07 -18.22
C MET A 101 9.48 2.12 -17.32
N CYS A 102 9.68 2.05 -16.01
CA CYS A 102 9.10 3.03 -15.09
C CYS A 102 9.63 4.46 -15.28
N ALA A 103 10.82 4.62 -15.86
CA ALA A 103 11.41 5.91 -16.20
C ALA A 103 11.02 6.40 -17.60
N ASP A 104 10.50 5.52 -18.46
CA ASP A 104 10.13 5.85 -19.83
C ASP A 104 8.99 6.87 -19.88
N LYS A 105 9.20 7.92 -20.69
CA LYS A 105 8.23 9.02 -20.77
C LYS A 105 6.91 8.58 -21.38
N GLN A 106 6.94 7.80 -22.44
CA GLN A 106 5.74 7.36 -23.13
C GLN A 106 4.89 6.46 -22.21
N TYR A 107 5.53 5.51 -21.53
CA TYR A 107 4.87 4.67 -20.54
C TYR A 107 4.17 5.49 -19.43
N ARG A 108 4.85 6.52 -18.92
CA ARG A 108 4.29 7.39 -17.87
C ARG A 108 3.13 8.23 -18.38
N ASP A 109 3.24 8.77 -19.59
CA ASP A 109 2.18 9.56 -20.21
C ASP A 109 0.93 8.69 -20.49
N ASP A 110 1.12 7.46 -20.96
CA ASP A 110 0.01 6.54 -21.23
C ASP A 110 -0.64 6.02 -19.95
N ALA A 111 0.15 5.75 -18.91
CA ALA A 111 -0.36 5.41 -17.58
C ALA A 111 -1.18 6.58 -16.98
N ALA A 112 -0.71 7.81 -17.11
CA ALA A 112 -1.44 8.99 -16.63
C ALA A 112 -2.78 9.19 -17.36
N LYS A 113 -2.84 8.95 -18.68
CA LYS A 113 -4.11 8.99 -19.46
C LYS A 113 -5.11 7.92 -19.01
N ALA A 114 -4.61 6.82 -18.46
CA ALA A 114 -5.43 5.72 -17.94
C ALA A 114 -5.77 5.87 -16.45
N ASP A 115 -5.45 7.00 -15.82
CA ASP A 115 -5.56 7.26 -14.37
C ASP A 115 -4.80 6.21 -13.52
N LEU A 116 -3.67 5.73 -14.03
CA LEU A 116 -2.78 4.78 -13.37
C LEU A 116 -1.42 5.41 -13.10
N PRO A 117 -1.28 6.26 -12.08
CA PRO A 117 -0.03 6.97 -11.83
C PRO A 117 1.12 5.99 -11.53
N VAL A 118 2.23 6.18 -12.23
CA VAL A 118 3.46 5.40 -12.00
C VAL A 118 4.21 6.00 -10.82
N GLY A 119 4.22 5.29 -9.70
CA GLY A 119 4.98 5.65 -8.51
C GLY A 119 6.50 5.49 -8.70
N LYS A 120 7.24 5.66 -7.62
CA LYS A 120 8.67 5.36 -7.60
C LYS A 120 8.87 3.85 -7.55
N PRO A 121 9.57 3.24 -8.52
CA PRO A 121 9.80 1.79 -8.52
C PRO A 121 10.72 1.40 -7.36
N LEU A 122 10.39 0.28 -6.70
CA LEU A 122 11.27 -0.36 -5.74
C LEU A 122 12.20 -1.33 -6.47
N GLY A 123 13.50 -1.22 -6.22
CA GLY A 123 14.48 -2.17 -6.76
C GLY A 123 14.33 -3.55 -6.12
N GLY A 124 14.65 -4.62 -6.87
CA GLY A 124 14.51 -6.01 -6.40
C GLY A 124 15.31 -6.33 -5.13
N MET A 125 16.48 -5.72 -4.92
CA MET A 125 17.26 -5.85 -3.68
C MET A 125 16.55 -5.19 -2.49
N GLN A 126 15.95 -4.02 -2.70
CA GLN A 126 15.19 -3.31 -1.69
C GLN A 126 13.95 -4.13 -1.29
N LEU A 127 13.23 -4.66 -2.28
CA LEU A 127 12.08 -5.52 -2.04
C LEU A 127 12.46 -6.78 -1.26
N ALA A 128 13.59 -7.43 -1.60
CA ALA A 128 14.10 -8.59 -0.87
C ALA A 128 14.45 -8.26 0.60
N ALA A 129 15.03 -7.08 0.86
CA ALA A 129 15.32 -6.63 2.21
C ALA A 129 14.05 -6.39 3.02
N MET A 130 13.03 -5.79 2.40
CA MET A 130 11.70 -5.59 3.02
C MET A 130 11.03 -6.93 3.36
N MET A 131 11.09 -7.92 2.45
CA MET A 131 10.57 -9.28 2.72
C MET A 131 11.29 -9.96 3.88
N LYS A 132 12.61 -9.80 3.96
CA LYS A 132 13.42 -10.35 5.07
C LYS A 132 13.03 -9.70 6.40
N GLN A 133 12.83 -8.39 6.41
CA GLN A 133 12.39 -7.67 7.61
C GLN A 133 10.98 -8.10 8.03
N LEU A 134 10.05 -8.20 7.08
CA LEU A 134 8.70 -8.70 7.36
C LEU A 134 8.72 -10.10 7.98
N ALA A 135 9.55 -11.01 7.46
CA ALA A 135 9.69 -12.35 8.01
C ALA A 135 10.25 -12.34 9.45
N ALA A 136 11.14 -11.39 9.77
CA ALA A 136 11.67 -11.22 11.12
C ALA A 136 10.61 -10.62 12.08
N ASP A 137 9.80 -9.68 11.61
CA ASP A 137 8.74 -9.06 12.41
C ASP A 137 7.54 -9.99 12.63
N ALA A 138 7.26 -10.90 11.70
CA ALA A 138 6.15 -11.84 11.74
C ALA A 138 6.40 -13.03 12.70
N THR A 139 6.72 -12.74 13.96
CA THR A 139 6.90 -13.77 14.98
C THR A 139 5.60 -14.53 15.25
N PRO A 140 5.65 -15.75 15.82
CA PRO A 140 4.43 -16.49 16.19
C PRO A 140 3.48 -15.70 17.07
N ALA A 141 4.00 -14.90 18.00
CA ALA A 141 3.21 -14.05 18.89
C ALA A 141 2.48 -12.93 18.11
N ILE A 142 3.18 -12.25 17.20
CA ILE A 142 2.60 -11.20 16.35
C ILE A 142 1.53 -11.79 15.41
N ILE A 143 1.80 -12.94 14.81
CA ILE A 143 0.81 -13.64 13.96
C ILE A 143 -0.42 -14.06 14.75
N ALA A 144 -0.24 -14.57 15.97
CA ALA A 144 -1.37 -14.93 16.84
C ALA A 144 -2.21 -13.69 17.20
N ARG A 145 -1.56 -12.56 17.54
CA ARG A 145 -2.23 -11.28 17.82
C ARG A 145 -2.98 -10.75 16.58
N TYR A 146 -2.34 -10.76 15.41
CA TYR A 146 -3.00 -10.39 14.16
C TYR A 146 -4.26 -11.21 13.89
N ARG A 147 -4.18 -12.54 14.04
CA ARG A 147 -5.33 -13.43 13.85
C ARG A 147 -6.46 -13.13 14.84
N SER A 148 -6.13 -12.88 16.12
CA SER A 148 -7.15 -12.55 17.12
C SER A 148 -7.91 -11.25 16.79
N LEU A 149 -7.23 -10.25 16.23
CA LEU A 149 -7.86 -9.00 15.80
C LEU A 149 -8.70 -9.19 14.52
N ALA A 150 -8.20 -9.95 13.56
CA ALA A 150 -8.88 -10.19 12.29
C ALA A 150 -10.15 -11.06 12.41
N THR A 151 -10.33 -11.79 13.53
CA THR A 151 -11.52 -12.63 13.78
C THR A 151 -12.58 -11.97 14.67
N GLN A 152 -12.32 -10.77 15.17
CA GLN A 152 -13.25 -10.01 16.02
C GLN A 152 -14.15 -9.04 15.23
N GLY A 153 -14.00 -8.96 13.94
CA GLY A 153 -14.84 -8.22 12.98
C GLY A 153 -15.54 -9.20 12.05
#